data_f708d5e40595e8a473668d62e192a948
#
_entry.id   f708d5e40595e8a473668d62e192a948
#
_cell.length_a   1.000
_cell.length_b   1.000
_cell.length_c   1.000
_cell.angle_alpha   90.00
_cell.angle_beta   90.00
_cell.angle_gamma   90.00
#
_symmetry.space_group_name_H-M   'P 1'
#
loop_
_entity.id
_entity.type
_entity.pdbx_description
1 polymer ?
#
loop_
_entity_poly.entity_id
_entity_poly.type
_entity_poly.pdbx_seq_one_letter_code
_entity_poly.pdbx_strand_id
1 'polypeptide(L)'
;RDSSSALMAEALDAGAEPVFYGIAPDDEQAIAELVHRAVQECDFVITSGGASAGDYDYVTALVRREGEVLFDRISMRPGKAITFGLLGGKPYLGLSGNPAAAYVGFEMLARPAIRKMRGFAEGARPVQRAVLTHGVKKRQDRRFFDRATVSRDPETGELLVTEAKTQNSALLGTMQRAVSYT
;
A
#
# COMPACT_ATOMS: atom_id res chain seq x y z
N ARG A 1 -13.36 -10.17 -3.04
CA ARG A 1 -13.20 -8.75 -2.64
C ARG A 1 -11.83 -8.33 -3.10
N ASP A 2 -11.78 -7.27 -3.87
CA ASP A 2 -10.52 -6.69 -4.34
C ASP A 2 -10.36 -5.26 -3.80
N SER A 3 -9.15 -4.74 -3.84
CA SER A 3 -8.80 -3.40 -3.37
C SER A 3 -8.69 -2.40 -4.52
N SER A 4 -9.01 -2.79 -5.75
CA SER A 4 -8.73 -2.01 -6.96
C SER A 4 -9.36 -0.62 -6.92
N SER A 5 -10.66 -0.53 -6.61
CA SER A 5 -11.35 0.78 -6.56
C SER A 5 -10.72 1.73 -5.53
N ALA A 6 -10.31 1.21 -4.37
CA ALA A 6 -9.66 2.02 -3.34
C ALA A 6 -8.27 2.48 -3.82
N LEU A 7 -7.48 1.58 -4.41
CA LEU A 7 -6.15 1.91 -4.93
C LEU A 7 -6.21 2.89 -6.10
N MET A 8 -7.22 2.78 -6.97
CA MET A 8 -7.45 3.76 -8.04
C MET A 8 -7.77 5.15 -7.47
N ALA A 9 -8.62 5.23 -6.44
CA ALA A 9 -8.91 6.50 -5.77
C ALA A 9 -7.66 7.12 -5.14
N GLU A 10 -6.81 6.29 -4.50
CA GLU A 10 -5.54 6.74 -3.94
C GLU A 10 -4.54 7.21 -5.02
N ALA A 11 -4.52 6.54 -6.18
CA ALA A 11 -3.69 6.94 -7.30
C ALA A 11 -4.12 8.29 -7.87
N LEU A 12 -5.43 8.52 -8.03
CA LEU A 12 -5.99 9.82 -8.44
C LEU A 12 -5.62 10.92 -7.43
N ASP A 13 -5.78 10.65 -6.13
CA ASP A 13 -5.44 11.60 -5.06
C ASP A 13 -3.91 11.87 -4.99
N ALA A 14 -3.09 10.90 -5.37
CA ALA A 14 -1.65 11.09 -5.55
C ALA A 14 -1.29 11.90 -6.81
N GLY A 15 -2.27 12.07 -7.71
CA GLY A 15 -2.19 12.81 -8.96
C GLY A 15 -1.76 11.98 -10.16
N ALA A 16 -1.89 10.67 -10.10
CA ALA A 16 -1.75 9.79 -11.27
C ALA A 16 -3.06 9.68 -12.04
N GLU A 17 -2.98 9.21 -13.27
CA GLU A 17 -4.11 8.76 -14.07
C GLU A 17 -4.14 7.22 -14.03
N PRO A 18 -5.00 6.59 -13.20
CA PRO A 18 -5.01 5.14 -13.06
C PRO A 18 -5.71 4.47 -14.24
N VAL A 19 -5.09 3.44 -14.78
CA VAL A 19 -5.65 2.56 -15.79
C VAL A 19 -5.93 1.19 -15.16
N PHE A 20 -7.19 0.74 -15.21
CA PHE A 20 -7.59 -0.55 -14.63
C PHE A 20 -7.58 -1.66 -15.68
N TYR A 21 -6.71 -2.62 -15.51
CA TYR A 21 -6.57 -3.77 -16.40
C TYR A 21 -7.48 -4.97 -16.03
N GLY A 22 -8.32 -4.82 -15.01
CA GLY A 22 -9.23 -5.87 -14.57
C GLY A 22 -8.63 -6.75 -13.47
N ILE A 23 -9.30 -7.86 -13.23
CA ILE A 23 -8.88 -8.89 -12.27
C ILE A 23 -8.39 -10.07 -13.08
N ALA A 24 -7.10 -10.40 -12.95
CA ALA A 24 -6.52 -11.56 -13.59
C ALA A 24 -7.11 -12.85 -13.01
N PRO A 25 -7.40 -13.88 -13.82
CA PRO A 25 -7.64 -15.22 -13.32
C PRO A 25 -6.37 -15.74 -12.62
N ASP A 26 -6.52 -16.78 -11.80
CA ASP A 26 -5.39 -17.42 -11.11
C ASP A 26 -4.63 -18.34 -12.06
N ASP A 27 -4.02 -17.74 -13.07
CA ASP A 27 -3.30 -18.36 -14.16
C ASP A 27 -2.05 -17.55 -14.51
N GLU A 28 -0.90 -18.20 -14.54
CA GLU A 28 0.40 -17.52 -14.72
C GLU A 28 0.49 -16.79 -16.06
N GLN A 29 0.00 -17.39 -17.13
CA GLN A 29 0.08 -16.79 -18.47
C GLN A 29 -0.84 -15.57 -18.58
N ALA A 30 -2.07 -15.66 -18.11
CA ALA A 30 -3.02 -14.56 -18.12
C ALA A 30 -2.54 -13.37 -17.25
N ILE A 31 -1.92 -13.67 -16.11
CA ILE A 31 -1.29 -12.65 -15.25
C ILE A 31 -0.13 -11.98 -15.99
N ALA A 32 0.76 -12.76 -16.60
CA ALA A 32 1.91 -12.23 -17.33
C ALA A 32 1.49 -11.33 -18.50
N GLU A 33 0.49 -11.73 -19.28
CA GLU A 33 -0.04 -10.95 -20.41
C GLU A 33 -0.58 -9.59 -19.96
N LEU A 34 -1.37 -9.57 -18.86
CA LEU A 34 -1.89 -8.31 -18.29
C LEU A 34 -0.78 -7.40 -17.77
N VAL A 35 0.19 -7.98 -17.07
CA VAL A 35 1.32 -7.21 -16.53
C VAL A 35 2.19 -6.67 -17.65
N HIS A 36 2.50 -7.44 -18.69
CA HIS A 36 3.28 -7.00 -19.85
C HIS A 36 2.58 -5.84 -20.57
N ARG A 37 1.26 -5.94 -20.78
CA ARG A 37 0.48 -4.86 -21.38
C ARG A 37 0.54 -3.60 -20.53
N ALA A 38 0.35 -3.72 -19.21
CA ALA A 38 0.44 -2.60 -18.30
C ALA A 38 1.84 -1.94 -18.31
N VAL A 39 2.92 -2.74 -18.37
CA VAL A 39 4.28 -2.21 -18.49
C VAL A 39 4.50 -1.45 -19.78
N GLN A 40 3.90 -1.88 -20.89
CA GLN A 40 4.01 -1.16 -22.17
C GLN A 40 3.27 0.18 -22.14
N GLU A 41 2.08 0.22 -21.57
CA GLU A 41 1.15 1.35 -21.65
C GLU A 41 1.28 2.37 -20.51
N CYS A 42 1.83 1.97 -19.34
CA CYS A 42 1.88 2.80 -18.13
C CYS A 42 3.32 3.09 -17.69
N ASP A 43 3.51 4.15 -16.88
CA ASP A 43 4.81 4.54 -16.32
C ASP A 43 5.11 3.82 -15.00
N PHE A 44 4.10 3.29 -14.32
CA PHE A 44 4.21 2.57 -13.05
C PHE A 44 3.12 1.51 -12.97
N VAL A 45 3.49 0.28 -12.66
CA VAL A 45 2.55 -0.85 -12.52
C VAL A 45 2.37 -1.22 -11.06
N ILE A 46 1.11 -1.31 -10.63
CA ILE A 46 0.74 -1.72 -9.27
C ILE A 46 -0.20 -2.92 -9.37
N THR A 47 0.10 -3.99 -8.65
CA THR A 47 -0.79 -5.13 -8.48
C THR A 47 -1.25 -5.26 -7.04
N SER A 48 -2.44 -5.79 -6.81
CA SER A 48 -2.98 -6.10 -5.48
C SER A 48 -3.40 -7.57 -5.42
N GLY A 49 -2.84 -8.32 -4.49
CA GLY A 49 -2.89 -9.78 -4.47
C GLY A 49 -1.73 -10.41 -5.24
N GLY A 50 -1.53 -11.72 -5.08
CA GLY A 50 -0.39 -12.41 -5.69
C GLY A 50 0.97 -12.11 -5.02
N ALA A 51 1.05 -11.19 -4.07
CA ALA A 51 2.24 -10.88 -3.29
C ALA A 51 2.24 -11.57 -1.90
N SER A 52 1.53 -12.68 -1.76
CA SER A 52 1.50 -13.45 -0.51
C SER A 52 2.71 -14.37 -0.44
N ALA A 53 3.22 -14.63 0.76
CA ALA A 53 4.34 -15.57 1.00
C ALA A 53 3.98 -17.06 0.73
N GLY A 54 3.04 -17.34 -0.16
CA GLY A 54 2.67 -18.67 -0.62
C GLY A 54 3.43 -19.09 -1.87
N ASP A 55 3.48 -20.39 -2.13
CA ASP A 55 4.21 -21.02 -3.25
C ASP A 55 3.71 -20.64 -4.66
N TYR A 56 2.68 -19.77 -4.75
CA TYR A 56 2.01 -19.34 -5.99
C TYR A 56 2.01 -17.83 -6.18
N ASP A 57 3.11 -17.17 -5.88
CA ASP A 57 3.26 -15.73 -6.19
C ASP A 57 3.76 -15.55 -7.62
N TYR A 58 2.86 -15.79 -8.59
CA TYR A 58 3.16 -15.69 -10.02
C TYR A 58 3.72 -14.33 -10.41
N VAL A 59 3.26 -13.26 -9.77
CA VAL A 59 3.70 -11.91 -10.14
C VAL A 59 5.11 -11.63 -9.65
N THR A 60 5.44 -12.00 -8.41
CA THR A 60 6.82 -11.88 -7.92
C THR A 60 7.78 -12.78 -8.69
N ALA A 61 7.34 -13.98 -9.09
CA ALA A 61 8.12 -14.87 -9.94
C ALA A 61 8.37 -14.26 -11.33
N LEU A 62 7.35 -13.63 -11.93
CA LEU A 62 7.48 -12.91 -13.20
C LEU A 62 8.51 -11.78 -13.10
N VAL A 63 8.41 -10.93 -12.08
CA VAL A 63 9.37 -9.82 -11.90
C VAL A 63 10.79 -10.33 -11.64
N ARG A 64 10.95 -11.44 -10.92
CA ARG A 64 12.29 -12.06 -10.74
C ARG A 64 12.86 -12.63 -12.03
N ARG A 65 12.03 -13.16 -12.91
CA ARG A 65 12.46 -13.78 -14.19
C ARG A 65 12.79 -12.74 -15.25
N GLU A 66 12.03 -11.67 -15.33
CA GLU A 66 12.03 -10.73 -16.47
C GLU A 66 12.45 -9.30 -16.12
N GLY A 67 12.65 -9.03 -14.84
CA GLY A 67 13.00 -7.72 -14.32
C GLY A 67 14.01 -7.79 -13.19
N GLU A 68 13.95 -6.83 -12.29
CA GLU A 68 14.80 -6.73 -11.10
C GLU A 68 13.92 -6.55 -9.86
N VAL A 69 14.04 -7.45 -8.88
CA VAL A 69 13.41 -7.29 -7.57
C VAL A 69 14.39 -6.58 -6.64
N LEU A 70 14.03 -5.37 -6.20
CA LEU A 70 14.81 -4.58 -5.26
C LEU A 70 14.55 -5.01 -3.81
N PHE A 71 13.31 -5.33 -3.48
CA PHE A 71 12.93 -6.01 -2.23
C PHE A 71 11.55 -6.68 -2.37
N ASP A 72 11.31 -7.72 -1.58
CA ASP A 72 10.05 -8.47 -1.53
C ASP A 72 9.43 -8.54 -0.13
N ARG A 73 10.04 -7.89 0.83
CA ARG A 73 9.58 -7.80 2.23
C ARG A 73 10.00 -6.49 2.87
N ILE A 74 9.14 -5.98 3.75
CA ILE A 74 9.41 -4.78 4.53
C ILE A 74 9.02 -4.98 6.00
N SER A 75 9.78 -4.40 6.92
CA SER A 75 9.51 -4.53 8.37
C SER A 75 8.40 -3.59 8.83
N MET A 76 7.19 -3.79 8.29
CA MET A 76 6.01 -3.01 8.67
C MET A 76 4.78 -3.90 8.93
N ARG A 77 3.77 -3.33 9.57
CA ARG A 77 2.46 -3.94 9.83
C ARG A 77 1.36 -2.87 9.76
N PRO A 78 0.28 -3.12 8.96
CA PRO A 78 0.11 -4.21 8.00
C PRO A 78 1.02 -4.07 6.78
N GLY A 79 1.14 -5.12 5.96
CA GLY A 79 1.82 -5.03 4.66
C GLY A 79 3.27 -5.51 4.65
N LYS A 80 3.62 -6.56 5.39
CA LYS A 80 4.98 -7.16 5.38
C LYS A 80 5.38 -7.67 3.99
N ALA A 81 4.47 -8.34 3.28
CA ALA A 81 4.70 -8.86 1.95
C ALA A 81 4.38 -7.77 0.92
N ILE A 82 5.40 -7.18 0.38
CA ILE A 82 5.36 -6.17 -0.68
C ILE A 82 6.56 -6.42 -1.55
N THR A 83 6.33 -6.59 -2.86
CA THR A 83 7.39 -6.68 -3.85
C THR A 83 7.56 -5.34 -4.54
N PHE A 84 8.76 -4.80 -4.53
CA PHE A 84 9.12 -3.63 -5.32
C PHE A 84 10.30 -3.96 -6.24
N GLY A 85 10.20 -3.53 -7.48
CA GLY A 85 11.21 -3.82 -8.47
C GLY A 85 11.05 -2.99 -9.74
N LEU A 86 11.78 -3.39 -10.76
CA LEU A 86 11.70 -2.83 -12.10
C LEU A 86 11.29 -3.94 -13.08
N LEU A 87 10.36 -3.63 -13.97
CA LEU A 87 9.96 -4.52 -15.06
C LEU A 87 9.87 -3.69 -16.36
N GLY A 88 10.60 -4.11 -17.38
CA GLY A 88 10.74 -3.31 -18.60
C GLY A 88 11.34 -1.91 -18.36
N GLY A 89 12.17 -1.75 -17.33
CA GLY A 89 12.75 -0.47 -16.91
C GLY A 89 11.80 0.47 -16.18
N LYS A 90 10.56 0.04 -15.91
CA LYS A 90 9.54 0.82 -15.19
C LYS A 90 9.32 0.30 -13.77
N PRO A 91 8.99 1.16 -12.81
CA PRO A 91 8.66 0.74 -11.45
C PRO A 91 7.48 -0.23 -11.42
N TYR A 92 7.64 -1.27 -10.61
CA TYR A 92 6.60 -2.24 -10.30
C TYR A 92 6.42 -2.34 -8.79
N LEU A 93 5.17 -2.39 -8.31
CA LEU A 93 4.84 -2.56 -6.91
C LEU A 93 3.74 -3.61 -6.73
N GLY A 94 4.08 -4.74 -6.13
CA GLY A 94 3.14 -5.77 -5.72
C GLY A 94 2.67 -5.55 -4.30
N LEU A 95 1.39 -5.28 -4.11
CA LEU A 95 0.76 -5.06 -2.81
C LEU A 95 0.02 -6.31 -2.34
N SER A 96 -0.11 -6.45 -1.02
CA SER A 96 -0.94 -7.50 -0.41
C SER A 96 -2.39 -7.39 -0.86
N GLY A 97 -3.07 -8.54 -1.02
CA GLY A 97 -4.51 -8.58 -1.28
C GLY A 97 -5.39 -8.13 -0.10
N ASN A 98 -4.84 -8.06 1.12
CA ASN A 98 -5.55 -7.53 2.28
C ASN A 98 -5.76 -6.02 2.17
N PRO A 99 -7.01 -5.50 2.22
CA PRO A 99 -7.30 -4.11 1.93
C PRO A 99 -6.51 -3.08 2.73
N ALA A 100 -6.41 -3.25 4.05
CA ALA A 100 -5.65 -2.31 4.87
C ALA A 100 -4.13 -2.39 4.61
N ALA A 101 -3.63 -3.58 4.27
CA ALA A 101 -2.23 -3.74 3.91
C ALA A 101 -1.91 -3.12 2.54
N ALA A 102 -2.82 -3.29 1.57
CA ALA A 102 -2.71 -2.65 0.27
C ALA A 102 -2.74 -1.13 0.37
N TYR A 103 -3.68 -0.59 1.15
CA TYR A 103 -3.80 0.84 1.38
C TYR A 103 -2.54 1.44 2.04
N VAL A 104 -2.10 0.86 3.16
CA VAL A 104 -0.89 1.33 3.85
C VAL A 104 0.35 1.19 2.96
N GLY A 105 0.47 0.08 2.23
CA GLY A 105 1.56 -0.10 1.27
C GLY A 105 1.54 0.95 0.16
N PHE A 106 0.37 1.30 -0.34
CA PHE A 106 0.20 2.37 -1.33
C PHE A 106 0.65 3.72 -0.76
N GLU A 107 0.13 4.11 0.41
CA GLU A 107 0.46 5.38 1.07
C GLU A 107 1.96 5.52 1.37
N MET A 108 2.60 4.44 1.80
CA MET A 108 4.01 4.48 2.21
C MET A 108 4.98 4.37 1.03
N LEU A 109 4.59 3.75 -0.09
CA LEU A 109 5.51 3.46 -1.20
C LEU A 109 5.02 4.03 -2.54
N ALA A 110 3.79 3.73 -2.96
CA ALA A 110 3.29 4.17 -4.25
C ALA A 110 3.09 5.69 -4.31
N ARG A 111 2.41 6.26 -3.32
CA ARG A 111 2.17 7.71 -3.28
C ARG A 111 3.45 8.53 -3.37
N PRO A 112 4.49 8.34 -2.54
CA PRO A 112 5.72 9.09 -2.68
C PRO A 112 6.43 8.86 -4.01
N ALA A 113 6.38 7.65 -4.56
CA ALA A 113 6.94 7.36 -5.87
C ALA A 113 6.21 8.13 -6.98
N ILE A 114 4.87 8.06 -7.03
CA ILE A 114 4.03 8.80 -7.99
C ILE A 114 4.31 10.31 -7.90
N ARG A 115 4.31 10.87 -6.70
CA ARG A 115 4.57 12.30 -6.50
C ARG A 115 5.98 12.68 -6.95
N LYS A 116 6.98 11.86 -6.67
CA LYS A 116 8.35 12.07 -7.13
C LYS A 116 8.43 12.03 -8.66
N MET A 117 7.79 11.05 -9.32
CA MET A 117 7.71 10.96 -10.79
C MET A 117 7.06 12.20 -11.40
N ARG A 118 6.13 12.83 -10.70
CA ARG A 118 5.49 14.09 -11.07
C ARG A 118 6.32 15.36 -10.76
N GLY A 119 7.51 15.21 -10.19
CA GLY A 119 8.40 16.32 -9.88
C GLY A 119 8.16 17.02 -8.54
N PHE A 120 7.33 16.45 -7.65
CA PHE A 120 7.17 17.01 -6.31
C PHE A 120 8.39 16.71 -5.43
N ALA A 121 8.88 17.72 -4.69
CA ALA A 121 9.98 17.54 -3.75
C ALA A 121 9.60 16.65 -2.56
N GLU A 122 8.36 16.77 -2.07
CA GLU A 122 7.83 15.98 -0.97
C GLU A 122 6.75 15.03 -1.47
N GLY A 123 6.96 13.73 -1.28
CA GLY A 123 6.05 12.68 -1.74
C GLY A 123 5.11 12.16 -0.66
N ALA A 124 5.55 12.16 0.60
CA ALA A 124 4.79 11.61 1.73
C ALA A 124 3.68 12.58 2.19
N ARG A 125 2.68 12.03 2.88
CA ARG A 125 1.70 12.86 3.60
C ARG A 125 2.34 13.57 4.80
N PRO A 126 1.84 14.74 5.19
CA PRO A 126 2.31 15.44 6.39
C PRO A 126 2.17 14.55 7.64
N VAL A 127 3.17 14.61 8.50
CA VAL A 127 3.19 13.88 9.77
C VAL A 127 3.05 14.88 10.91
N GLN A 128 2.19 14.59 11.87
CA GLN A 128 1.99 15.37 13.08
C GLN A 128 2.17 14.52 14.33
N ARG A 129 2.63 15.14 15.40
CA ARG A 129 2.66 14.49 16.72
C ARG A 129 1.33 14.68 17.42
N ALA A 130 0.89 13.63 18.13
CA ALA A 130 -0.34 13.65 18.92
C ALA A 130 -0.18 12.80 20.18
N VAL A 131 -1.02 13.02 21.16
CA VAL A 131 -1.01 12.28 22.43
C VAL A 131 -1.93 11.06 22.29
N LEU A 132 -1.41 9.87 22.63
CA LEU A 132 -2.24 8.67 22.69
C LEU A 132 -3.14 8.70 23.92
N THR A 133 -4.45 8.48 23.72
CA THR A 133 -5.45 8.49 24.81
C THR A 133 -5.37 7.26 25.71
N HIS A 134 -4.60 6.25 25.33
CA HIS A 134 -4.41 5.00 26.10
C HIS A 134 -3.08 4.34 25.75
N GLY A 135 -2.59 3.49 26.65
CA GLY A 135 -1.34 2.75 26.43
C GLY A 135 -1.48 1.68 25.34
N VAL A 136 -0.51 1.60 24.45
CA VAL A 136 -0.44 0.61 23.38
C VAL A 136 0.78 -0.29 23.59
N LYS A 137 0.58 -1.62 23.53
CA LYS A 137 1.68 -2.59 23.61
C LYS A 137 1.99 -3.17 22.23
N LYS A 138 3.17 -2.94 21.74
CA LYS A 138 3.70 -3.56 20.50
C LYS A 138 4.66 -4.69 20.89
N ARG A 139 4.43 -5.90 20.33
CA ARG A 139 5.19 -7.10 20.69
C ARG A 139 6.14 -7.58 19.58
N GLN A 140 6.23 -6.85 18.49
CA GLN A 140 7.01 -7.23 17.32
C GLN A 140 7.95 -6.10 16.94
N ASP A 141 9.15 -6.45 16.50
CA ASP A 141 10.14 -5.51 15.99
C ASP A 141 9.79 -5.12 14.53
N ARG A 142 8.72 -4.33 14.39
CA ARG A 142 8.23 -3.78 13.11
C ARG A 142 7.66 -2.39 13.33
N ARG A 143 7.69 -1.57 12.31
CA ARG A 143 6.94 -0.32 12.31
C ARG A 143 5.45 -0.63 12.13
N PHE A 144 4.62 -0.16 13.05
CA PHE A 144 3.19 -0.33 13.00
C PHE A 144 2.53 0.91 12.41
N PHE A 145 1.57 0.68 11.50
CA PHE A 145 0.69 1.70 10.94
C PHE A 145 -0.73 1.32 11.33
N ASP A 146 -1.11 1.70 12.52
CA ASP A 146 -2.42 1.37 13.06
C ASP A 146 -3.43 2.48 12.74
N ARG A 147 -4.67 2.07 12.54
CA ARG A 147 -5.77 2.99 12.28
C ARG A 147 -6.24 3.61 13.57
N ALA A 148 -6.48 4.90 13.53
CA ALA A 148 -6.89 5.66 14.69
C ALA A 148 -7.86 6.77 14.29
N THR A 149 -8.54 7.32 15.27
CA THR A 149 -9.26 8.59 15.14
C THR A 149 -8.47 9.69 15.81
N VAL A 150 -8.52 10.87 15.22
CA VAL A 150 -7.90 12.07 15.78
C VAL A 150 -9.00 13.01 16.28
N SER A 151 -8.82 13.54 17.47
CA SER A 151 -9.63 14.60 18.03
C SER A 151 -8.73 15.71 18.57
N ARG A 152 -9.32 16.80 18.99
CA ARG A 152 -8.61 17.88 19.66
C ARG A 152 -9.14 17.99 21.08
N ASP A 153 -8.23 18.04 22.04
CA ASP A 153 -8.58 18.31 23.43
C ASP A 153 -9.22 19.70 23.53
N PRO A 154 -10.41 19.83 24.09
CA PRO A 154 -11.13 21.11 24.14
C PRO A 154 -10.51 22.12 25.11
N GLU A 155 -9.73 21.66 26.11
CA GLU A 155 -9.12 22.52 27.11
C GLU A 155 -7.71 22.94 26.71
N THR A 156 -6.90 21.99 26.23
CA THR A 156 -5.48 22.24 25.90
C THR A 156 -5.24 22.54 24.44
N GLY A 157 -6.16 22.18 23.55
CA GLY A 157 -6.01 22.25 22.09
C GLY A 157 -5.08 21.19 21.51
N GLU A 158 -4.54 20.29 22.32
CA GLU A 158 -3.64 19.22 21.85
C GLU A 158 -4.36 18.21 20.93
N LEU A 159 -3.62 17.65 19.99
CA LEU A 159 -4.10 16.54 19.17
C LEU A 159 -4.09 15.23 19.99
N LEU A 160 -5.24 14.59 20.05
CA LEU A 160 -5.43 13.30 20.72
C LEU A 160 -5.64 12.21 19.68
N VAL A 161 -5.01 11.06 19.88
CA VAL A 161 -5.15 9.88 19.02
C VAL A 161 -5.72 8.72 19.82
N THR A 162 -6.81 8.16 19.32
CA THR A 162 -7.44 6.97 19.87
C THR A 162 -7.37 5.83 18.85
N GLU A 163 -6.68 4.75 19.19
CA GLU A 163 -6.56 3.57 18.34
C GLU A 163 -7.93 2.95 18.04
N ALA A 164 -8.16 2.54 16.81
CA ALA A 164 -9.38 1.82 16.45
C ALA A 164 -9.46 0.49 17.21
N LYS A 165 -10.65 0.15 17.70
CA LYS A 165 -10.90 -1.07 18.51
C LYS A 165 -10.43 -2.36 17.82
N THR A 166 -10.36 -2.36 16.50
CA THR A 166 -9.88 -3.49 15.73
C THR A 166 -8.90 -3.04 14.64
N GLN A 167 -7.77 -3.71 14.57
CA GLN A 167 -6.72 -3.53 13.56
C GLN A 167 -6.75 -4.65 12.50
N ASN A 168 -7.89 -5.36 12.35
CA ASN A 168 -8.02 -6.42 11.35
C ASN A 168 -7.89 -5.84 9.94
N SER A 169 -6.86 -6.29 9.21
CA SER A 169 -6.50 -5.78 7.87
C SER A 169 -7.53 -6.10 6.78
N ALA A 170 -8.48 -7.00 7.03
CA ALA A 170 -9.56 -7.33 6.11
C ALA A 170 -10.78 -6.39 6.20
N LEU A 171 -10.82 -5.47 7.17
CA LEU A 171 -11.95 -4.58 7.41
C LEU A 171 -11.73 -3.21 6.75
N LEU A 172 -12.26 -3.03 5.54
CA LEU A 172 -12.26 -1.76 4.81
C LEU A 172 -12.96 -0.63 5.57
N GLY A 173 -14.08 -0.90 6.24
CA GLY A 173 -14.86 0.12 6.95
C GLY A 173 -14.09 0.86 8.04
N THR A 174 -13.01 0.28 8.55
CA THR A 174 -12.14 0.96 9.52
C THR A 174 -11.18 1.94 8.85
N MET A 175 -11.02 1.89 7.52
CA MET A 175 -10.17 2.81 6.77
C MET A 175 -10.86 4.15 6.46
N GLN A 176 -12.18 4.14 6.32
CA GLN A 176 -12.95 5.32 5.91
C GLN A 176 -12.97 6.45 6.95
N ARG A 177 -12.72 6.13 8.22
CA ARG A 177 -12.85 7.07 9.34
C ARG A 177 -11.56 7.22 10.15
N ALA A 178 -10.49 6.61 9.69
CA ALA A 178 -9.26 6.53 10.46
C ALA A 178 -8.12 7.25 9.75
N VAL A 179 -7.25 7.86 10.54
CA VAL A 179 -5.88 8.18 10.14
C VAL A 179 -4.96 7.05 10.58
N SER A 180 -3.81 6.88 9.93
CA SER A 180 -2.78 5.96 10.41
C SER A 180 -1.82 6.69 11.34
N TYR A 181 -1.37 5.99 12.40
CA TYR A 181 -0.29 6.45 13.27
C TYR A 181 0.79 5.36 13.41
N THR A 182 1.98 5.74 13.82
CA THR A 182 3.14 4.86 13.98
C THR A 182 3.86 5.13 15.28
#